data_47364243c5940f3ec3703d4afd81d89c
#
_entry.id   47364243c5940f3ec3703d4afd81d89c
#
_cell.length_a   1.000
_cell.length_b   1.000
_cell.length_c   1.000
_cell.angle_alpha   90.00
_cell.angle_beta   90.00
_cell.angle_gamma   90.00
#
_symmetry.space_group_name_H-M   'P 1'
#
loop_
_entity.id
_entity.type
_entity.pdbx_description
1 polymer ?
#
loop_
_entity_poly.entity_id
_entity_poly.type
_entity_poly.pdbx_seq_one_letter_code
_entity_poly.pdbx_strand_id
1 'polypeptide(L)'
;MIKKLLGIAPTPTEDGAFAPSRLALKLATSATTNYDGGAYPTPYTGRNARILVVLTEERNMTMANGKKFSTGNHPVEMALPMLHLISAGFELDIVTPTGAPAAIEMWAMPKDDAAVIKLFSDYADALKNPGSLADFAAKSLSDDTPYVGVFIPGGHGAMLGLPDNADLGKVLRWAHGKDIHTITLCHGPGALMSAQQDGNFIYDGYEIALFPDAVDKQTPMIGYLPGHMPFELGVTLKSLGL
;
A
#
# COMPACT_ATOMS: atom_id res chain seq x y z
N MET A 1 19.09 -27.26 -0.83
CA MET A 1 19.72 -27.45 0.48
C MET A 1 20.56 -26.23 0.89
N ILE A 2 21.50 -25.76 0.07
CA ILE A 2 22.39 -24.60 0.36
C ILE A 2 21.66 -23.33 0.75
N LYS A 3 20.61 -22.91 0.01
CA LYS A 3 19.83 -21.70 0.32
C LYS A 3 19.19 -21.71 1.72
N LYS A 4 18.73 -22.87 2.20
CA LYS A 4 18.21 -23.02 3.59
C LYS A 4 19.31 -22.83 4.63
N LEU A 5 20.50 -23.39 4.37
CA LEU A 5 21.65 -23.28 5.27
C LEU A 5 22.13 -21.82 5.39
N LEU A 6 22.11 -21.09 4.29
CA LEU A 6 22.49 -19.68 4.23
C LEU A 6 21.38 -18.70 4.73
N GLY A 7 20.21 -19.20 5.12
CA GLY A 7 19.08 -18.37 5.57
C GLY A 7 18.44 -17.50 4.49
N ILE A 8 18.74 -17.77 3.19
CA ILE A 8 18.23 -17.03 2.03
C ILE A 8 17.08 -17.76 1.31
N ALA A 9 16.60 -18.86 1.85
CA ALA A 9 15.41 -19.52 1.31
C ALA A 9 14.15 -18.82 1.82
N PRO A 10 13.23 -18.40 0.95
CA PRO A 10 11.92 -17.89 1.36
C PRO A 10 11.22 -18.89 2.29
N THR A 11 10.47 -18.37 3.25
CA THR A 11 9.79 -19.15 4.29
C THR A 11 8.40 -19.56 3.80
N PRO A 12 8.06 -20.86 3.72
CA PRO A 12 6.71 -21.29 3.36
C PRO A 12 5.67 -20.79 4.36
N THR A 13 4.49 -20.39 3.88
CA THR A 13 3.30 -20.04 4.65
C THR A 13 2.24 -21.14 4.55
N GLU A 14 1.22 -21.10 5.43
CA GLU A 14 0.18 -22.14 5.51
C GLU A 14 -0.66 -22.28 4.23
N ASP A 15 -0.82 -21.20 3.47
CA ASP A 15 -1.59 -21.15 2.23
C ASP A 15 -0.80 -21.49 0.97
N GLY A 16 0.39 -22.08 1.13
CA GLY A 16 1.27 -22.48 0.04
C GLY A 16 2.02 -21.33 -0.64
N ALA A 17 1.98 -20.14 -0.05
CA ALA A 17 2.78 -19.01 -0.47
C ALA A 17 4.13 -18.98 0.29
N PHE A 18 4.91 -17.93 0.07
CA PHE A 18 6.21 -17.75 0.69
C PHE A 18 6.34 -16.34 1.27
N ALA A 19 6.70 -16.23 2.52
CA ALA A 19 7.18 -15.01 3.14
C ALA A 19 8.70 -14.86 2.91
N PRO A 20 9.28 -13.67 3.17
CA PRO A 20 10.71 -13.44 3.05
C PRO A 20 11.55 -14.41 3.89
N SER A 21 12.78 -14.64 3.44
CA SER A 21 13.77 -15.43 4.17
C SER A 21 14.17 -14.74 5.49
N ARG A 22 14.77 -15.50 6.41
CA ARG A 22 15.30 -14.94 7.66
C ARG A 22 16.33 -13.84 7.44
N LEU A 23 17.20 -13.99 6.44
CA LEU A 23 18.20 -12.97 6.11
C LEU A 23 17.52 -11.72 5.56
N ALA A 24 16.57 -11.89 4.64
CA ALA A 24 15.82 -10.77 4.07
C ALA A 24 15.06 -9.98 5.14
N LEU A 25 14.38 -10.66 6.07
CA LEU A 25 13.71 -10.01 7.20
C LEU A 25 14.68 -9.20 8.07
N LYS A 26 15.85 -9.79 8.38
CA LYS A 26 16.87 -9.09 9.17
C LYS A 26 17.41 -7.82 8.49
N LEU A 27 17.45 -7.80 7.16
CA LEU A 27 17.96 -6.68 6.38
C LEU A 27 16.90 -5.62 6.07
N ALA A 28 15.65 -6.05 5.91
CA ALA A 28 14.56 -5.20 5.40
C ALA A 28 13.54 -4.77 6.46
N THR A 29 13.59 -5.33 7.68
CA THR A 29 12.65 -4.98 8.75
C THR A 29 13.38 -4.57 10.03
N SER A 30 12.71 -3.77 10.86
CA SER A 30 13.18 -3.38 12.18
C SER A 30 12.12 -3.70 13.24
N ALA A 31 12.53 -3.91 14.48
CA ALA A 31 11.62 -4.11 15.60
C ALA A 31 10.91 -2.81 16.03
N THR A 32 11.52 -1.66 15.72
CA THR A 32 10.99 -0.32 15.98
C THR A 32 11.12 0.55 14.73
N THR A 33 10.40 1.68 14.70
CA THR A 33 10.55 2.71 13.68
C THR A 33 11.27 3.94 14.26
N ASN A 34 11.48 4.95 13.45
CA ASN A 34 11.99 6.25 13.86
C ASN A 34 10.87 7.32 13.96
N TYR A 35 9.63 6.89 14.23
CA TYR A 35 8.52 7.80 14.44
C TYR A 35 8.80 8.74 15.62
N ASP A 36 8.73 10.05 15.37
CA ASP A 36 9.10 11.10 16.32
C ASP A 36 7.92 11.66 17.15
N GLY A 37 6.74 11.03 17.03
CA GLY A 37 5.52 11.48 17.69
C GLY A 37 4.66 12.44 16.85
N GLY A 38 5.13 12.86 15.66
CA GLY A 38 4.36 13.67 14.72
C GLY A 38 3.86 15.00 15.33
N ALA A 39 4.75 15.81 15.89
CA ALA A 39 4.36 17.09 16.48
C ALA A 39 4.11 18.14 15.39
N TYR A 40 2.86 18.56 15.24
CA TYR A 40 2.44 19.64 14.33
C TYR A 40 2.00 20.86 15.14
N PRO A 41 2.70 22.03 15.04
CA PRO A 41 2.37 23.23 15.81
C PRO A 41 0.98 23.78 15.51
N THR A 42 0.52 23.59 14.28
CA THR A 42 -0.80 24.05 13.81
C THR A 42 -1.52 22.92 13.09
N PRO A 43 -2.14 21.97 13.82
CA PRO A 43 -2.94 20.94 13.19
C PRO A 43 -4.08 21.53 12.37
N TYR A 44 -4.46 20.83 11.32
CA TYR A 44 -5.60 21.23 10.51
C TYR A 44 -6.90 21.16 11.34
N THR A 45 -7.68 22.23 11.30
CA THR A 45 -8.95 22.36 12.05
C THR A 45 -10.12 22.70 11.12
N GLY A 46 -9.93 22.58 9.80
CA GLY A 46 -10.96 22.84 8.80
C GLY A 46 -12.09 21.80 8.83
N ARG A 47 -13.20 22.11 8.17
CA ARG A 47 -14.36 21.21 8.12
C ARG A 47 -14.12 19.95 7.27
N ASN A 48 -13.30 20.07 6.22
CA ASN A 48 -12.98 18.98 5.31
C ASN A 48 -11.61 18.43 5.73
N ALA A 49 -11.61 17.40 6.55
CA ALA A 49 -10.41 16.89 7.20
C ALA A 49 -10.27 15.38 7.01
N ARG A 50 -10.88 14.78 5.98
CA ARG A 50 -10.88 13.34 5.78
C ARG A 50 -9.89 12.92 4.71
N ILE A 51 -9.20 11.82 4.98
CA ILE A 51 -8.34 11.12 4.04
C ILE A 51 -8.95 9.73 3.79
N LEU A 52 -9.18 9.41 2.53
CA LEU A 52 -9.57 8.07 2.13
C LEU A 52 -8.32 7.19 2.05
N VAL A 53 -8.20 6.20 2.92
CA VAL A 53 -7.09 5.24 2.94
C VAL A 53 -7.54 4.00 2.18
N VAL A 54 -6.95 3.77 1.00
CA VAL A 54 -7.28 2.62 0.15
C VAL A 54 -6.26 1.52 0.37
N LEU A 55 -6.70 0.39 0.90
CA LEU A 55 -5.87 -0.77 1.21
C LEU A 55 -6.22 -1.95 0.28
N THR A 56 -5.22 -2.80 -0.01
CA THR A 56 -5.53 -4.09 -0.64
C THR A 56 -6.13 -5.07 0.36
N GLU A 57 -7.07 -5.87 -0.11
CA GLU A 57 -7.62 -7.04 0.60
C GLU A 57 -7.01 -8.35 0.10
N GLU A 58 -6.17 -8.28 -0.93
CA GLU A 58 -5.58 -9.44 -1.56
C GLU A 58 -4.23 -9.81 -0.97
N ARG A 59 -3.95 -11.14 -1.02
CA ARG A 59 -2.69 -11.75 -0.61
C ARG A 59 -2.13 -12.58 -1.78
N ASN A 60 -0.91 -13.07 -1.60
CA ASN A 60 -0.38 -14.14 -2.43
C ASN A 60 -0.14 -13.75 -3.89
N MET A 61 0.68 -12.72 -4.10
CA MET A 61 1.11 -12.32 -5.45
C MET A 61 1.78 -13.49 -6.20
N THR A 62 1.28 -13.80 -7.38
CA THR A 62 1.90 -14.80 -8.25
C THR A 62 3.11 -14.20 -8.94
N MET A 63 4.29 -14.78 -8.67
CA MET A 63 5.56 -14.37 -9.25
C MET A 63 5.74 -14.95 -10.66
N ALA A 64 6.70 -14.43 -11.43
CA ALA A 64 6.99 -14.88 -12.80
C ALA A 64 7.29 -16.39 -12.91
N ASN A 65 7.75 -17.04 -11.82
CA ASN A 65 8.01 -18.48 -11.77
C ASN A 65 6.82 -19.33 -11.24
N GLY A 66 5.64 -18.72 -11.09
CA GLY A 66 4.43 -19.37 -10.62
C GLY A 66 4.34 -19.59 -9.10
N LYS A 67 5.38 -19.26 -8.33
CA LYS A 67 5.30 -19.27 -6.87
C LYS A 67 4.48 -18.09 -6.38
N LYS A 68 3.88 -18.22 -5.18
CA LYS A 68 3.12 -17.15 -4.55
C LYS A 68 3.96 -16.47 -3.49
N PHE A 69 3.99 -15.15 -3.50
CA PHE A 69 4.57 -14.33 -2.44
C PHE A 69 3.46 -13.88 -1.48
N SER A 70 3.62 -14.21 -0.20
CA SER A 70 2.68 -13.76 0.85
C SER A 70 2.92 -12.28 1.12
N THR A 71 2.01 -11.44 0.66
CA THR A 71 2.11 -9.98 0.72
C THR A 71 0.81 -9.34 1.27
N GLY A 72 0.69 -8.05 1.14
CA GLY A 72 -0.41 -7.21 1.61
C GLY A 72 0.04 -5.76 1.71
N ASN A 73 -0.65 -4.98 2.53
CA ASN A 73 -0.22 -3.63 2.89
C ASN A 73 0.96 -3.74 3.88
N HIS A 74 2.04 -3.01 3.63
CA HIS A 74 3.20 -3.03 4.53
C HIS A 74 2.88 -2.25 5.82
N PRO A 75 3.03 -2.87 7.02
CA PRO A 75 2.53 -2.29 8.27
C PRO A 75 3.16 -0.94 8.61
N VAL A 76 4.45 -0.75 8.37
CA VAL A 76 5.15 0.53 8.67
C VAL A 76 4.76 1.59 7.65
N GLU A 77 4.74 1.24 6.36
CA GLU A 77 4.40 2.17 5.27
C GLU A 77 2.93 2.61 5.29
N MET A 78 2.07 1.84 5.93
CA MET A 78 0.71 2.22 6.25
C MET A 78 0.66 3.07 7.53
N ALA A 79 1.25 2.55 8.62
CA ALA A 79 1.06 3.12 9.95
C ALA A 79 1.73 4.49 10.13
N LEU A 80 2.97 4.68 9.66
CA LEU A 80 3.66 5.95 9.88
C LEU A 80 2.95 7.13 9.22
N PRO A 81 2.59 7.09 7.91
CA PRO A 81 1.80 8.16 7.33
C PRO A 81 0.45 8.36 8.02
N MET A 82 -0.25 7.29 8.43
CA MET A 82 -1.50 7.42 9.18
C MET A 82 -1.30 8.15 10.52
N LEU A 83 -0.25 7.80 11.29
CA LEU A 83 0.09 8.49 12.55
C LEU A 83 0.36 9.98 12.33
N HIS A 84 1.12 10.33 11.28
CA HIS A 84 1.39 11.73 10.93
C HIS A 84 0.12 12.47 10.49
N LEU A 85 -0.73 11.87 9.66
CA LEU A 85 -2.00 12.46 9.21
C LEU A 85 -2.93 12.71 10.40
N ILE A 86 -3.08 11.74 11.30
CA ILE A 86 -3.89 11.89 12.51
C ILE A 86 -3.34 13.02 13.40
N SER A 87 -2.03 13.04 13.63
CA SER A 87 -1.38 14.10 14.42
C SER A 87 -1.49 15.48 13.77
N ALA A 88 -1.58 15.52 12.45
CA ALA A 88 -1.82 16.75 11.67
C ALA A 88 -3.30 17.19 11.66
N GLY A 89 -4.21 16.43 12.30
CA GLY A 89 -5.62 16.82 12.46
C GLY A 89 -6.57 16.21 11.43
N PHE A 90 -6.13 15.21 10.65
CA PHE A 90 -7.00 14.55 9.68
C PHE A 90 -7.67 13.29 10.27
N GLU A 91 -8.88 13.03 9.81
CA GLU A 91 -9.61 11.79 10.05
C GLU A 91 -9.37 10.81 8.90
N LEU A 92 -9.29 9.51 9.21
CA LEU A 92 -8.99 8.49 8.23
C LEU A 92 -10.18 7.54 8.05
N ASP A 93 -10.62 7.37 6.81
CA ASP A 93 -11.60 6.35 6.42
C ASP A 93 -10.90 5.24 5.65
N ILE A 94 -10.97 4.02 6.17
CA ILE A 94 -10.33 2.85 5.54
C ILE A 94 -11.32 2.16 4.64
N VAL A 95 -10.88 1.90 3.40
CA VAL A 95 -11.63 1.11 2.41
C VAL A 95 -10.73 0.06 1.78
N THR A 96 -11.35 -1.04 1.37
CA THR A 96 -10.76 -2.05 0.49
C THR A 96 -11.66 -2.27 -0.72
N PRO A 97 -11.22 -2.88 -1.81
CA PRO A 97 -12.02 -3.04 -3.03
C PRO A 97 -13.46 -3.47 -2.80
N THR A 98 -13.70 -4.50 -1.99
CA THR A 98 -15.05 -5.04 -1.74
C THR A 98 -15.57 -4.80 -0.31
N GLY A 99 -14.74 -4.25 0.59
CA GLY A 99 -15.01 -4.19 2.02
C GLY A 99 -14.55 -5.43 2.79
N ALA A 100 -13.81 -6.32 2.16
CA ALA A 100 -13.18 -7.45 2.84
C ALA A 100 -12.00 -6.98 3.73
N PRO A 101 -11.62 -7.75 4.75
CA PRO A 101 -10.53 -7.37 5.65
C PRO A 101 -9.23 -7.00 4.94
N ALA A 102 -8.57 -5.92 5.38
CA ALA A 102 -7.30 -5.50 4.82
C ALA A 102 -6.22 -6.59 4.99
N ALA A 103 -5.51 -6.89 3.92
CA ALA A 103 -4.38 -7.82 3.96
C ALA A 103 -3.13 -7.10 4.46
N ILE A 104 -2.50 -7.59 5.54
CA ILE A 104 -1.31 -6.97 6.13
C ILE A 104 -0.13 -7.93 6.08
N GLU A 105 1.05 -7.41 5.76
CA GLU A 105 2.34 -8.14 5.81
C GLU A 105 2.81 -8.30 7.27
N MET A 106 2.12 -9.17 8.03
CA MET A 106 2.38 -9.35 9.46
C MET A 106 3.83 -9.75 9.80
N TRP A 107 4.55 -10.31 8.83
CA TRP A 107 5.97 -10.63 8.98
C TRP A 107 6.87 -9.39 9.03
N ALA A 108 6.39 -8.22 8.57
CA ALA A 108 7.08 -6.93 8.61
C ALA A 108 6.67 -6.05 9.80
N MET A 109 5.79 -6.53 10.69
CA MET A 109 5.30 -5.77 11.84
C MET A 109 6.45 -5.38 12.79
N PRO A 110 6.65 -4.09 13.11
CA PRO A 110 7.65 -3.63 14.08
C PRO A 110 7.13 -3.90 15.50
N LYS A 111 7.45 -5.06 16.04
CA LYS A 111 6.83 -5.64 17.25
C LYS A 111 7.09 -4.86 18.54
N ASP A 112 8.15 -4.07 18.56
CA ASP A 112 8.56 -3.28 19.74
C ASP A 112 8.22 -1.78 19.58
N ASP A 113 7.52 -1.41 18.50
CA ASP A 113 7.08 -0.03 18.24
C ASP A 113 5.70 0.22 18.85
N ALA A 114 5.68 0.88 20.00
CA ALA A 114 4.44 1.13 20.74
C ALA A 114 3.43 1.99 19.95
N ALA A 115 3.88 2.96 19.14
CA ALA A 115 3.00 3.83 18.38
C ALA A 115 2.32 3.07 17.24
N VAL A 116 3.09 2.26 16.50
CA VAL A 116 2.54 1.42 15.44
C VAL A 116 1.58 0.37 16.00
N ILE A 117 1.97 -0.34 17.06
CA ILE A 117 1.10 -1.34 17.70
C ILE A 117 -0.20 -0.71 18.20
N LYS A 118 -0.10 0.49 18.82
CA LYS A 118 -1.29 1.21 19.26
C LYS A 118 -2.20 1.59 18.09
N LEU A 119 -1.66 2.10 16.99
CA LEU A 119 -2.45 2.41 15.80
C LEU A 119 -3.21 1.18 15.28
N PHE A 120 -2.52 0.04 15.15
CA PHE A 120 -3.17 -1.21 14.74
C PHE A 120 -4.27 -1.67 15.70
N SER A 121 -4.11 -1.42 17.00
CA SER A 121 -5.13 -1.68 18.00
C SER A 121 -6.32 -0.72 17.86
N ASP A 122 -6.07 0.58 17.69
CA ASP A 122 -7.12 1.60 17.57
C ASP A 122 -7.94 1.42 16.28
N TYR A 123 -7.31 0.97 15.19
CA TYR A 123 -7.94 0.73 13.90
C TYR A 123 -8.30 -0.74 13.63
N ALA A 124 -8.21 -1.62 14.64
CA ALA A 124 -8.42 -3.06 14.46
C ALA A 124 -9.78 -3.40 13.83
N ASP A 125 -10.85 -2.72 14.26
CA ASP A 125 -12.19 -2.93 13.70
C ASP A 125 -12.27 -2.41 12.25
N ALA A 126 -11.75 -1.21 11.97
CA ALA A 126 -11.74 -0.63 10.62
C ALA A 126 -10.89 -1.45 9.63
N LEU A 127 -9.80 -2.09 10.09
CA LEU A 127 -8.97 -2.97 9.26
C LEU A 127 -9.64 -4.32 9.01
N LYS A 128 -10.46 -4.79 9.96
CA LYS A 128 -11.21 -6.04 9.85
C LYS A 128 -12.51 -5.89 9.07
N ASN A 129 -13.18 -4.75 9.22
CA ASN A 129 -14.47 -4.41 8.62
C ASN A 129 -14.36 -3.06 7.90
N PRO A 130 -13.50 -2.92 6.87
CA PRO A 130 -13.34 -1.67 6.16
C PRO A 130 -14.57 -1.32 5.34
N GLY A 131 -14.69 -0.06 4.91
CA GLY A 131 -15.67 0.33 3.92
C GLY A 131 -15.40 -0.32 2.56
N SER A 132 -16.43 -0.45 1.72
CA SER A 132 -16.30 -0.91 0.34
C SER A 132 -15.92 0.27 -0.57
N LEU A 133 -14.80 0.16 -1.30
CA LEU A 133 -14.40 1.13 -2.32
C LEU A 133 -15.44 1.19 -3.46
N ALA A 134 -16.03 0.06 -3.82
CA ALA A 134 -17.10 0.01 -4.82
C ALA A 134 -18.33 0.82 -4.38
N ASP A 135 -18.72 0.70 -3.11
CA ASP A 135 -19.80 1.52 -2.54
C ASP A 135 -19.43 2.99 -2.48
N PHE A 136 -18.20 3.30 -2.08
CA PHE A 136 -17.69 4.67 -2.07
C PHE A 136 -17.74 5.29 -3.48
N ALA A 137 -17.23 4.58 -4.49
CA ALA A 137 -17.24 5.02 -5.88
C ALA A 137 -18.65 5.21 -6.46
N ALA A 138 -19.62 4.44 -5.96
CA ALA A 138 -21.00 4.54 -6.42
C ALA A 138 -21.81 5.66 -5.76
N LYS A 139 -21.46 6.05 -4.51
CA LYS A 139 -22.35 6.88 -3.67
C LYS A 139 -21.71 8.17 -3.17
N SER A 140 -20.38 8.32 -3.18
CA SER A 140 -19.66 9.36 -2.42
C SER A 140 -18.82 10.31 -3.28
N LEU A 141 -18.81 10.15 -4.61
CA LEU A 141 -18.09 11.04 -5.52
C LEU A 141 -18.92 12.30 -5.80
N SER A 142 -18.93 13.24 -4.86
CA SER A 142 -19.71 14.48 -4.96
C SER A 142 -18.80 15.71 -5.05
N ASP A 143 -19.41 16.85 -5.43
CA ASP A 143 -18.74 18.14 -5.46
C ASP A 143 -18.49 18.68 -4.06
N ASP A 144 -19.44 18.47 -3.16
CA ASP A 144 -19.32 18.79 -1.74
C ASP A 144 -18.83 17.55 -1.00
N THR A 145 -17.51 17.46 -0.80
CA THR A 145 -16.85 16.32 -0.20
C THR A 145 -16.01 16.72 1.01
N PRO A 146 -15.99 15.94 2.10
CA PRO A 146 -15.10 16.19 3.22
C PRO A 146 -13.66 15.68 2.97
N TYR A 147 -13.40 14.99 1.86
CA TYR A 147 -12.10 14.41 1.55
C TYR A 147 -11.16 15.43 0.93
N VAL A 148 -9.94 15.46 1.44
CA VAL A 148 -8.82 16.30 0.95
C VAL A 148 -7.65 15.45 0.44
N GLY A 149 -7.70 14.14 0.61
CA GLY A 149 -6.67 13.22 0.13
C GLY A 149 -7.18 11.80 -0.04
N VAL A 150 -6.53 11.08 -0.95
CA VAL A 150 -6.60 9.64 -1.13
C VAL A 150 -5.20 9.10 -0.85
N PHE A 151 -5.05 8.23 0.15
CA PHE A 151 -3.78 7.63 0.52
C PHE A 151 -3.77 6.15 0.17
N ILE A 152 -2.76 5.73 -0.58
CA ILE A 152 -2.52 4.34 -0.96
C ILE A 152 -1.12 3.96 -0.45
N PRO A 153 -1.02 3.17 0.64
CA PRO A 153 0.26 2.78 1.21
C PRO A 153 1.03 1.82 0.30
N GLY A 154 2.25 1.53 0.70
CA GLY A 154 3.07 0.55 0.02
C GLY A 154 2.90 -0.87 0.56
N GLY A 155 3.89 -1.69 0.23
CA GLY A 155 3.85 -3.13 0.24
C GLY A 155 3.55 -3.64 -1.17
N HIS A 156 4.09 -4.80 -1.52
CA HIS A 156 3.84 -5.39 -2.84
C HIS A 156 2.34 -5.71 -3.08
N GLY A 157 1.55 -5.79 -2.00
CA GLY A 157 0.10 -5.96 -2.08
C GLY A 157 -0.62 -4.83 -2.82
N ALA A 158 -0.06 -3.61 -2.85
CA ALA A 158 -0.61 -2.51 -3.64
C ALA A 158 -0.62 -2.81 -5.16
N MET A 159 0.16 -3.80 -5.60
CA MET A 159 0.19 -4.28 -6.98
C MET A 159 -0.83 -5.42 -7.22
N LEU A 160 -1.68 -5.75 -6.23
CA LEU A 160 -2.72 -6.78 -6.30
C LEU A 160 -4.10 -6.18 -6.17
N GLY A 161 -4.96 -6.43 -7.16
CA GLY A 161 -6.37 -6.03 -7.14
C GLY A 161 -6.62 -4.51 -7.23
N LEU A 162 -5.60 -3.67 -7.02
CA LEU A 162 -5.71 -2.21 -7.14
C LEU A 162 -5.40 -1.69 -8.55
N PRO A 163 -4.34 -2.16 -9.25
CA PRO A 163 -3.96 -1.62 -10.57
C PRO A 163 -5.07 -1.71 -11.63
N ASP A 164 -5.88 -2.75 -11.59
CA ASP A 164 -6.96 -3.00 -12.55
C ASP A 164 -8.35 -2.71 -11.97
N ASN A 165 -8.42 -2.09 -10.78
CA ASN A 165 -9.69 -1.85 -10.10
C ASN A 165 -10.43 -0.64 -10.70
N ALA A 166 -11.55 -0.89 -11.39
CA ALA A 166 -12.32 0.15 -12.06
C ALA A 166 -12.90 1.20 -11.11
N ASP A 167 -13.27 0.80 -9.88
CA ASP A 167 -13.83 1.73 -8.89
C ASP A 167 -12.74 2.61 -8.29
N LEU A 168 -11.54 2.07 -8.04
CA LEU A 168 -10.38 2.89 -7.71
C LEU A 168 -10.07 3.91 -8.82
N GLY A 169 -10.11 3.47 -10.07
CA GLY A 169 -9.94 4.37 -11.21
C GLY A 169 -10.93 5.53 -11.22
N LYS A 170 -12.21 5.28 -10.91
CA LYS A 170 -13.23 6.35 -10.76
C LYS A 170 -12.88 7.31 -9.62
N VAL A 171 -12.48 6.77 -8.46
CA VAL A 171 -12.08 7.57 -7.29
C VAL A 171 -10.87 8.44 -7.60
N LEU A 172 -9.84 7.90 -8.24
CA LEU A 172 -8.64 8.67 -8.60
C LEU A 172 -8.94 9.77 -9.62
N ARG A 173 -9.74 9.48 -10.65
CA ARG A 173 -10.14 10.50 -11.62
C ARG A 173 -11.00 11.61 -10.98
N TRP A 174 -11.91 11.24 -10.08
CA TRP A 174 -12.69 12.21 -9.31
C TRP A 174 -11.78 13.06 -8.42
N ALA A 175 -10.85 12.43 -7.67
CA ALA A 175 -9.91 13.13 -6.81
C ALA A 175 -9.05 14.12 -7.61
N HIS A 176 -8.49 13.68 -8.75
CA HIS A 176 -7.70 14.53 -9.64
C HIS A 176 -8.52 15.71 -10.18
N GLY A 177 -9.77 15.48 -10.61
CA GLY A 177 -10.65 16.54 -11.11
C GLY A 177 -11.11 17.55 -10.05
N LYS A 178 -10.89 17.24 -8.76
CA LYS A 178 -11.23 18.07 -7.60
C LYS A 178 -10.02 18.65 -6.88
N ASP A 179 -8.82 18.50 -7.41
CA ASP A 179 -7.57 18.88 -6.76
C ASP A 179 -7.37 18.24 -5.37
N ILE A 180 -7.99 17.06 -5.15
CA ILE A 180 -7.79 16.24 -3.96
C ILE A 180 -6.44 15.52 -4.10
N HIS A 181 -5.61 15.62 -3.07
CA HIS A 181 -4.27 15.04 -3.07
C HIS A 181 -4.30 13.51 -3.21
N THR A 182 -3.54 12.97 -4.16
CA THR A 182 -3.25 11.52 -4.23
C THR A 182 -1.88 11.27 -3.63
N ILE A 183 -1.84 10.49 -2.55
CA ILE A 183 -0.64 10.20 -1.77
C ILE A 183 -0.32 8.72 -1.97
N THR A 184 0.87 8.42 -2.49
CA THR A 184 1.33 7.04 -2.68
C THR A 184 2.72 6.85 -2.10
N LEU A 185 3.07 5.62 -1.74
CA LEU A 185 4.33 5.28 -1.11
C LEU A 185 4.82 3.93 -1.64
N CYS A 186 6.13 3.78 -1.88
CA CYS A 186 6.80 2.52 -2.23
C CYS A 186 6.21 1.88 -3.50
N HIS A 187 5.42 0.79 -3.38
CA HIS A 187 4.70 0.15 -4.49
C HIS A 187 3.26 0.69 -4.67
N GLY A 188 2.79 1.57 -3.76
CA GLY A 188 1.49 2.23 -3.88
C GLY A 188 1.21 2.90 -5.23
N PRO A 189 2.21 3.49 -5.91
CA PRO A 189 2.02 4.03 -7.27
C PRO A 189 1.47 3.02 -8.28
N GLY A 190 1.62 1.72 -8.06
CA GLY A 190 1.00 0.69 -8.91
C GLY A 190 -0.51 0.85 -9.03
N ALA A 191 -1.16 1.28 -7.98
CA ALA A 191 -2.61 1.52 -7.96
C ALA A 191 -3.05 2.65 -8.91
N LEU A 192 -2.15 3.58 -9.26
CA LEU A 192 -2.45 4.68 -10.20
C LEU A 192 -2.81 4.15 -11.60
N MET A 193 -2.35 2.95 -11.96
CA MET A 193 -2.67 2.31 -13.24
C MET A 193 -4.18 2.18 -13.44
N SER A 194 -4.96 2.02 -12.37
CA SER A 194 -6.43 1.95 -12.41
C SER A 194 -7.08 3.22 -12.98
N ALA A 195 -6.38 4.35 -12.93
CA ALA A 195 -6.89 5.63 -13.44
C ALA A 195 -6.84 5.75 -14.97
N GLN A 196 -6.18 4.81 -15.66
CA GLN A 196 -6.20 4.76 -17.12
C GLN A 196 -7.61 4.45 -17.62
N GLN A 197 -8.07 5.22 -18.61
CA GLN A 197 -9.37 4.98 -19.27
C GLN A 197 -9.30 5.38 -20.74
N ASP A 198 -9.74 4.49 -21.63
CA ASP A 198 -9.86 4.75 -23.08
C ASP A 198 -8.55 5.31 -23.71
N GLY A 199 -7.41 4.82 -23.23
CA GLY A 199 -6.08 5.27 -23.70
C GLY A 199 -5.62 6.60 -23.09
N ASN A 200 -6.40 7.21 -22.21
CA ASN A 200 -6.03 8.41 -21.47
C ASN A 200 -5.59 8.07 -20.04
N PHE A 201 -4.47 8.60 -19.60
CA PHE A 201 -3.96 8.44 -18.25
C PHE A 201 -3.82 9.80 -17.58
N ILE A 202 -4.61 10.05 -16.53
CA ILE A 202 -4.70 11.38 -15.89
C ILE A 202 -3.40 11.86 -15.23
N TYR A 203 -2.45 10.96 -14.99
CA TYR A 203 -1.14 11.26 -14.42
C TYR A 203 -0.02 11.32 -15.48
N ASP A 204 -0.36 11.33 -16.78
CA ASP A 204 0.62 11.54 -17.87
C ASP A 204 1.34 12.88 -17.67
N GLY A 205 2.69 12.84 -17.74
CA GLY A 205 3.56 13.98 -17.52
C GLY A 205 3.87 14.32 -16.06
N TYR A 206 3.31 13.58 -15.09
CA TYR A 206 3.70 13.74 -13.68
C TYR A 206 5.04 13.06 -13.41
N GLU A 207 5.78 13.60 -12.44
CA GLU A 207 6.97 12.96 -11.86
C GLU A 207 6.65 12.42 -10.48
N ILE A 208 6.99 11.15 -10.23
CA ILE A 208 6.74 10.48 -8.96
C ILE A 208 7.98 9.76 -8.44
N ALA A 209 8.03 9.56 -7.12
CA ALA A 209 8.95 8.60 -6.51
C ALA A 209 8.24 7.26 -6.28
N LEU A 210 8.94 6.17 -6.57
CA LEU A 210 8.43 4.82 -6.36
C LEU A 210 9.56 3.87 -5.94
N PHE A 211 9.21 2.65 -5.53
CA PHE A 211 10.21 1.64 -5.22
C PHE A 211 10.95 1.20 -6.49
N PRO A 212 12.31 1.19 -6.49
CA PRO A 212 13.07 0.96 -7.73
C PRO A 212 12.98 -0.47 -8.24
N ASP A 213 12.62 -0.67 -9.53
CA ASP A 213 12.62 -1.98 -10.19
C ASP A 213 13.95 -2.72 -10.05
N ALA A 214 15.08 -1.98 -10.03
CA ALA A 214 16.42 -2.55 -9.87
C ALA A 214 16.61 -3.24 -8.51
N VAL A 215 15.94 -2.76 -7.47
CA VAL A 215 15.96 -3.39 -6.14
C VAL A 215 15.11 -4.64 -6.16
N ASP A 216 13.88 -4.59 -6.68
CA ASP A 216 13.01 -5.76 -6.79
C ASP A 216 13.66 -6.91 -7.57
N LYS A 217 14.38 -6.60 -8.65
CA LYS A 217 15.15 -7.60 -9.41
C LYS A 217 16.19 -8.34 -8.59
N GLN A 218 16.74 -7.71 -7.54
CA GLN A 218 17.79 -8.27 -6.69
C GLN A 218 17.24 -9.04 -5.48
N THR A 219 16.02 -8.74 -5.06
CA THR A 219 15.41 -9.31 -3.85
C THR A 219 15.32 -10.86 -3.84
N PRO A 220 15.15 -11.59 -4.97
CA PRO A 220 15.19 -13.04 -4.97
C PRO A 220 16.56 -13.64 -4.59
N MET A 221 17.65 -12.87 -4.69
CA MET A 221 19.01 -13.35 -4.33
C MET A 221 19.13 -13.58 -2.82
N ILE A 222 18.53 -12.71 -2.03
CA ILE A 222 18.47 -12.84 -0.56
C ILE A 222 17.20 -13.56 -0.08
N GLY A 223 16.35 -13.99 -1.01
CA GLY A 223 15.09 -14.69 -0.71
C GLY A 223 14.03 -13.80 -0.08
N TYR A 224 14.04 -12.50 -0.36
CA TYR A 224 12.92 -11.62 -0.01
C TYR A 224 11.70 -12.01 -0.83
N LEU A 225 11.81 -12.01 -2.15
CA LEU A 225 10.81 -12.57 -3.05
C LEU A 225 11.13 -14.05 -3.39
N PRO A 226 10.11 -14.91 -3.57
CA PRO A 226 10.31 -16.31 -3.97
C PRO A 226 10.61 -16.47 -5.47
N GLY A 227 10.55 -15.40 -6.24
CA GLY A 227 10.82 -15.30 -7.68
C GLY A 227 10.88 -13.84 -8.12
N HIS A 228 11.07 -13.59 -9.41
CA HIS A 228 11.00 -12.24 -9.97
C HIS A 228 9.54 -11.75 -10.01
N MET A 229 9.38 -10.43 -9.97
CA MET A 229 8.08 -9.77 -10.10
C MET A 229 7.38 -10.16 -11.40
N PRO A 230 6.04 -10.18 -11.45
CA PRO A 230 5.29 -10.46 -12.69
C PRO A 230 5.46 -9.36 -13.75
N PHE A 231 5.70 -8.14 -13.32
CA PHE A 231 6.03 -6.98 -14.17
C PHE A 231 6.88 -5.98 -13.38
N GLU A 232 7.55 -5.07 -14.10
CA GLU A 232 8.36 -4.00 -13.54
C GLU A 232 7.49 -2.75 -13.37
N LEU A 233 7.30 -2.31 -12.13
CA LEU A 233 6.40 -1.22 -11.79
C LEU A 233 6.81 0.09 -12.48
N GLY A 234 8.07 0.49 -12.34
CA GLY A 234 8.57 1.74 -12.91
C GLY A 234 8.56 1.74 -14.45
N VAL A 235 8.92 0.60 -15.08
CA VAL A 235 8.82 0.46 -16.53
C VAL A 235 7.37 0.58 -16.99
N THR A 236 6.44 -0.05 -16.27
CA THR A 236 5.02 -0.02 -16.64
C THR A 236 4.45 1.38 -16.51
N LEU A 237 4.67 2.07 -15.38
CA LEU A 237 4.19 3.44 -15.18
C LEU A 237 4.79 4.42 -16.19
N LYS A 238 6.09 4.28 -16.49
CA LYS A 238 6.75 5.07 -17.53
C LYS A 238 6.12 4.86 -18.91
N SER A 239 5.66 3.65 -19.23
CA SER A 239 4.97 3.38 -20.50
C SER A 239 3.58 4.04 -20.59
N LEU A 240 3.02 4.46 -19.45
CA LEU A 240 1.77 5.22 -19.36
C LEU A 240 1.99 6.75 -19.33
N GLY A 241 3.25 7.20 -19.28
CA GLY A 241 3.59 8.63 -19.31
C GLY A 241 4.01 9.23 -17.96
N LEU A 242 4.08 8.41 -16.88
CA LEU A 242 4.61 8.81 -15.57
C LEU A 242 6.13 8.80 -15.56
#